data_f219c26e12e66443a4a1caab2b853cfe
#
_entry.id   f219c26e12e66443a4a1caab2b853cfe
#
_cell.length_a   1.000
_cell.length_b   1.000
_cell.length_c   1.000
_cell.angle_alpha   90.00
_cell.angle_beta   90.00
_cell.angle_gamma   90.00
#
_symmetry.space_group_name_H-M   'P 1'
#
loop_
_entity.id
_entity.type
_entity.pdbx_description
1 polymer ?
#
loop_
_entity_poly.entity_id
_entity_poly.type
_entity_poly.pdbx_seq_one_letter_code
_entity_poly.pdbx_strand_id
1 'polypeptide(L)'
;MPSLTEAQLKMLPEMSGLLQVRYRILNMVQMLGPIGRRALADSLSLAEREVRKETDLMREQGLIAANRTGMSISEAGIQILDVLKPLVYEWSGITDLERQLQKHLRVKRMTIVDGNVDQEPSVKAMMGVEAANLLKREAKQGDIIAVTGGSTVAAVGEQLSTASKIRGATFIAARGGMGVDVKMQANTIAAEFANNTGNEYRTLYLPEHLSEAAYNAMIHEPIVKDMLDLYDRTDIVVHGVGSADEMAWRRNSTSDEVDKLREHGAIGEAFGYYFDETGKAVQRIRTVGLQLEQVKKCPTVIALAGGASKAKAILAYFTNAPEQTNFITDLSAAQEMLKIIREEI
;
A
#
# COMPACT_ATOMS: atom_id res chain seq x y z
N MET A 1 33.11 -16.24 8.75
CA MET A 1 33.78 -15.40 7.73
C MET A 1 32.77 -14.35 7.28
N PRO A 2 33.17 -13.08 7.12
CA PRO A 2 32.27 -12.08 6.57
C PRO A 2 31.82 -12.49 5.17
N SER A 3 30.60 -12.17 4.79
CA SER A 3 30.09 -12.34 3.42
C SER A 3 30.89 -11.43 2.45
N LEU A 4 30.81 -11.72 1.16
CA LEU A 4 31.42 -10.84 0.14
C LEU A 4 30.89 -9.42 0.28
N THR A 5 29.60 -9.29 0.51
CA THR A 5 28.87 -8.03 0.71
C THR A 5 29.40 -7.25 1.92
N GLU A 6 29.56 -7.92 3.08
CA GLU A 6 30.14 -7.28 4.27
C GLU A 6 31.59 -6.83 4.07
N ALA A 7 32.38 -7.62 3.33
CA ALA A 7 33.76 -7.24 3.03
C ALA A 7 33.82 -6.01 2.12
N GLN A 8 32.96 -5.95 1.09
CA GLN A 8 32.84 -4.80 0.19
C GLN A 8 32.44 -3.53 0.93
N LEU A 9 31.43 -3.60 1.82
CA LEU A 9 30.97 -2.46 2.62
C LEU A 9 32.05 -1.94 3.59
N LYS A 10 32.89 -2.84 4.14
CA LYS A 10 34.02 -2.44 4.99
C LYS A 10 35.14 -1.76 4.21
N MET A 11 35.37 -2.17 2.96
CA MET A 11 36.44 -1.62 2.12
C MET A 11 36.05 -0.32 1.41
N LEU A 12 34.76 -0.18 1.04
CA LEU A 12 34.24 0.94 0.25
C LEU A 12 32.87 1.37 0.81
N PRO A 13 32.81 1.95 2.02
CA PRO A 13 31.54 2.33 2.66
C PRO A 13 30.76 3.37 1.85
N GLU A 14 31.45 4.27 1.13
CA GLU A 14 30.84 5.28 0.24
C GLU A 14 30.14 4.67 -0.97
N MET A 15 30.54 3.47 -1.40
CA MET A 15 29.93 2.80 -2.57
C MET A 15 28.48 2.45 -2.31
N SER A 16 28.12 2.04 -1.10
CA SER A 16 26.73 1.68 -0.76
C SER A 16 25.79 2.86 -0.87
N GLY A 17 26.16 4.01 -0.28
CA GLY A 17 25.36 5.22 -0.35
C GLY A 17 25.19 5.74 -1.78
N LEU A 18 26.26 5.74 -2.55
CA LEU A 18 26.21 6.16 -3.95
C LEU A 18 25.35 5.21 -4.81
N LEU A 19 25.47 3.90 -4.60
CA LEU A 19 24.65 2.91 -5.30
C LEU A 19 23.15 3.05 -4.94
N GLN A 20 22.82 3.27 -3.66
CA GLN A 20 21.46 3.49 -3.23
C GLN A 20 20.85 4.74 -3.89
N VAL A 21 21.56 5.87 -3.88
CA VAL A 21 21.10 7.09 -4.54
C VAL A 21 20.85 6.87 -6.03
N ARG A 22 21.79 6.24 -6.74
CA ARG A 22 21.64 5.92 -8.17
C ARG A 22 20.50 4.97 -8.44
N TYR A 23 20.35 3.94 -7.61
CA TYR A 23 19.24 2.99 -7.72
C TYR A 23 17.89 3.70 -7.53
N ARG A 24 17.75 4.57 -6.50
CA ARG A 24 16.54 5.36 -6.27
C ARG A 24 16.22 6.28 -7.46
N ILE A 25 17.21 6.97 -8.02
CA ILE A 25 17.04 7.83 -9.20
C ILE A 25 16.54 7.01 -10.39
N LEU A 26 17.19 5.90 -10.70
CA LEU A 26 16.85 5.07 -11.86
C LEU A 26 15.47 4.41 -11.69
N ASN A 27 15.16 3.94 -10.49
CA ASN A 27 13.84 3.39 -10.14
C ASN A 27 12.73 4.43 -10.28
N MET A 28 12.98 5.67 -9.85
CA MET A 28 12.02 6.77 -9.98
C MET A 28 11.78 7.17 -11.45
N VAL A 29 12.82 7.14 -12.28
CA VAL A 29 12.67 7.36 -13.73
C VAL A 29 11.86 6.23 -14.37
N GLN A 30 12.00 4.99 -13.92
CA GLN A 30 11.15 3.88 -14.37
C GLN A 30 9.67 4.11 -14.04
N MET A 31 9.39 4.61 -12.84
CA MET A 31 8.02 4.75 -12.33
C MET A 31 7.28 5.96 -12.87
N LEU A 32 7.98 7.09 -12.96
CA LEU A 32 7.36 8.38 -13.27
C LEU A 32 7.72 8.88 -14.68
N GLY A 33 8.54 8.15 -15.42
CA GLY A 33 8.96 8.57 -16.76
C GLY A 33 7.81 8.63 -17.78
N PRO A 34 7.85 9.61 -18.69
CA PRO A 34 8.91 10.61 -18.84
C PRO A 34 8.86 11.73 -17.78
N ILE A 35 9.98 11.96 -17.08
CA ILE A 35 10.09 12.92 -15.96
C ILE A 35 11.22 13.93 -16.18
N GLY A 36 10.97 15.20 -15.84
CA GLY A 36 11.98 16.26 -15.82
C GLY A 36 12.90 16.19 -14.58
N ARG A 37 14.15 16.72 -14.69
CA ARG A 37 15.14 16.68 -13.60
C ARG A 37 14.63 17.35 -12.31
N ARG A 38 13.95 18.49 -12.43
CA ARG A 38 13.42 19.22 -11.28
C ARG A 38 12.34 18.41 -10.56
N ALA A 39 11.37 17.87 -11.30
CA ALA A 39 10.33 17.01 -10.72
C ALA A 39 10.92 15.74 -10.09
N LEU A 40 11.97 15.18 -10.69
CA LEU A 40 12.69 14.02 -10.13
C LEU A 40 13.43 14.40 -8.83
N ALA A 41 14.06 15.56 -8.77
CA ALA A 41 14.73 16.06 -7.56
C ALA A 41 13.73 16.29 -6.42
N ASP A 42 12.60 16.94 -6.73
CA ASP A 42 11.50 17.14 -5.78
C ASP A 42 10.94 15.81 -5.26
N SER A 43 10.73 14.82 -6.16
CA SER A 43 10.21 13.49 -5.79
C SER A 43 11.15 12.68 -4.90
N LEU A 44 12.45 12.92 -4.99
CA LEU A 44 13.48 12.20 -4.24
C LEU A 44 14.01 12.98 -3.03
N SER A 45 13.53 14.21 -2.84
CA SER A 45 14.07 15.15 -1.82
C SER A 45 15.59 15.34 -1.93
N LEU A 46 16.10 15.36 -3.19
CA LEU A 46 17.51 15.58 -3.52
C LEU A 46 17.74 16.95 -4.14
N ALA A 47 18.99 17.44 -4.06
CA ALA A 47 19.36 18.67 -4.75
C ALA A 47 19.35 18.47 -6.28
N GLU A 48 18.78 19.43 -7.05
CA GLU A 48 18.72 19.33 -8.53
C GLU A 48 20.11 19.16 -9.16
N ARG A 49 21.14 19.76 -8.58
CA ARG A 49 22.53 19.60 -9.03
C ARG A 49 23.02 18.17 -8.91
N GLU A 50 22.67 17.48 -7.85
CA GLU A 50 23.02 16.07 -7.62
C GLU A 50 22.29 15.17 -8.63
N VAL A 51 20.97 15.34 -8.76
CA VAL A 51 20.16 14.60 -9.74
C VAL A 51 20.70 14.82 -11.15
N ARG A 52 21.08 16.04 -11.51
CA ARG A 52 21.65 16.34 -12.82
C ARG A 52 22.93 15.53 -13.07
N LYS A 53 23.86 15.54 -12.12
CA LYS A 53 25.14 14.82 -12.23
C LYS A 53 24.90 13.32 -12.46
N GLU A 54 24.04 12.71 -11.65
CA GLU A 54 23.80 11.26 -11.72
C GLU A 54 22.98 10.88 -12.97
N THR A 55 22.00 11.69 -13.36
CA THR A 55 21.22 11.43 -14.60
C THR A 55 22.04 11.65 -15.87
N ASP A 56 22.98 12.59 -15.90
CA ASP A 56 23.88 12.76 -17.05
C ASP A 56 24.79 11.53 -17.19
N LEU A 57 25.35 11.02 -16.09
CA LEU A 57 26.12 9.77 -16.09
C LEU A 57 25.29 8.57 -16.57
N MET A 58 24.07 8.40 -16.04
CA MET A 58 23.21 7.29 -16.46
C MET A 58 22.81 7.36 -17.93
N ARG A 59 22.65 8.58 -18.46
CA ARG A 59 22.39 8.77 -19.89
C ARG A 59 23.60 8.38 -20.74
N GLU A 60 24.82 8.75 -20.34
CA GLU A 60 26.06 8.35 -21.01
C GLU A 60 26.26 6.83 -20.99
N GLN A 61 25.82 6.16 -19.92
CA GLN A 61 25.82 4.71 -19.78
C GLN A 61 24.65 4.02 -20.50
N GLY A 62 23.75 4.76 -21.14
CA GLY A 62 22.61 4.21 -21.85
C GLY A 62 21.50 3.65 -20.97
N LEU A 63 21.47 3.95 -19.66
CA LEU A 63 20.46 3.46 -18.73
C LEU A 63 19.15 4.27 -18.79
N ILE A 64 19.26 5.54 -19.19
CA ILE A 64 18.12 6.43 -19.41
C ILE A 64 18.25 7.12 -20.76
N ALA A 65 17.09 7.41 -21.37
CA ALA A 65 16.96 8.26 -22.54
C ALA A 65 16.33 9.59 -22.12
N ALA A 66 16.76 10.70 -22.73
CA ALA A 66 16.19 12.01 -22.50
C ALA A 66 15.67 12.60 -23.81
N ASN A 67 14.44 13.11 -23.79
CA ASN A 67 13.81 13.78 -24.90
C ASN A 67 13.14 15.09 -24.44
N ARG A 68 12.33 15.74 -25.31
CA ARG A 68 11.64 16.99 -24.97
C ARG A 68 10.60 16.85 -23.86
N THR A 69 10.05 15.65 -23.65
CA THR A 69 9.04 15.38 -22.62
C THR A 69 9.65 15.00 -21.27
N GLY A 70 10.93 14.67 -21.24
CA GLY A 70 11.64 14.26 -20.02
C GLY A 70 12.55 13.06 -20.20
N MET A 71 12.96 12.48 -19.09
CA MET A 71 13.79 11.28 -19.02
C MET A 71 12.92 10.05 -18.88
N SER A 72 13.25 8.99 -19.61
CA SER A 72 12.62 7.67 -19.55
C SER A 72 13.69 6.60 -19.37
N ILE A 73 13.34 5.52 -18.68
CA ILE A 73 14.27 4.40 -18.51
C ILE A 73 14.44 3.66 -19.85
N SER A 74 15.64 3.14 -20.09
CA SER A 74 15.93 2.24 -21.21
C SER A 74 15.71 0.78 -20.81
N GLU A 75 15.71 -0.14 -21.78
CA GLU A 75 15.66 -1.57 -21.50
C GLU A 75 16.87 -2.02 -20.67
N ALA A 76 18.07 -1.51 -20.96
CA ALA A 76 19.27 -1.75 -20.17
C ALA A 76 19.12 -1.24 -18.72
N GLY A 77 18.48 -0.08 -18.53
CA GLY A 77 18.17 0.47 -17.21
C GLY A 77 17.25 -0.44 -16.41
N ILE A 78 16.20 -1.00 -17.03
CA ILE A 78 15.28 -1.95 -16.37
C ILE A 78 16.05 -3.20 -15.91
N GLN A 79 16.86 -3.79 -16.80
CA GLN A 79 17.65 -4.97 -16.46
C GLN A 79 18.63 -4.73 -15.30
N ILE A 80 19.28 -3.56 -15.27
CA ILE A 80 20.18 -3.17 -14.18
C ILE A 80 19.42 -3.02 -12.86
N LEU A 81 18.22 -2.41 -12.85
CA LEU A 81 17.40 -2.32 -11.65
C LEU A 81 17.06 -3.70 -11.07
N ASP A 82 16.63 -4.62 -11.93
CA ASP A 82 16.24 -5.97 -11.50
C ASP A 82 17.42 -6.74 -10.90
N VAL A 83 18.59 -6.63 -11.52
CA VAL A 83 19.83 -7.30 -11.05
C VAL A 83 20.32 -6.70 -9.73
N LEU A 84 20.23 -5.37 -9.57
CA LEU A 84 20.75 -4.68 -8.39
C LEU A 84 19.77 -4.68 -7.19
N LYS A 85 18.49 -4.89 -7.42
CA LYS A 85 17.48 -4.84 -6.35
C LYS A 85 17.86 -5.70 -5.12
N PRO A 86 18.23 -6.99 -5.27
CA PRO A 86 18.61 -7.82 -4.11
C PRO A 86 19.81 -7.27 -3.34
N LEU A 87 20.82 -6.78 -4.05
CA LEU A 87 22.04 -6.25 -3.45
C LEU A 87 21.76 -4.95 -2.68
N VAL A 88 20.99 -4.03 -3.26
CA VAL A 88 20.63 -2.75 -2.62
C VAL A 88 19.79 -3.01 -1.37
N TYR A 89 18.84 -3.96 -1.43
CA TYR A 89 18.00 -4.33 -0.29
C TYR A 89 18.78 -5.02 0.83
N GLU A 90 19.76 -5.85 0.49
CA GLU A 90 20.69 -6.44 1.47
C GLU A 90 21.53 -5.35 2.15
N TRP A 91 22.12 -4.44 1.37
CA TRP A 91 22.97 -3.36 1.89
C TRP A 91 22.23 -2.33 2.74
N SER A 92 20.97 -2.07 2.44
CA SER A 92 20.11 -1.19 3.25
C SER A 92 19.53 -1.87 4.49
N GLY A 93 19.75 -3.18 4.66
CA GLY A 93 19.16 -3.97 5.75
C GLY A 93 17.66 -4.25 5.58
N ILE A 94 17.07 -3.88 4.45
CA ILE A 94 15.63 -4.08 4.18
C ILE A 94 15.27 -5.56 4.23
N THR A 95 16.07 -6.43 3.63
CA THR A 95 15.82 -7.88 3.61
C THR A 95 15.74 -8.49 5.02
N ASP A 96 16.61 -8.05 5.92
CA ASP A 96 16.58 -8.51 7.32
C ASP A 96 15.36 -7.96 8.07
N LEU A 97 15.01 -6.70 7.83
CA LEU A 97 13.85 -6.06 8.40
C LEU A 97 12.54 -6.73 7.94
N GLU A 98 12.43 -7.04 6.65
CA GLU A 98 11.32 -7.82 6.09
C GLU A 98 11.17 -9.16 6.81
N ARG A 99 12.26 -9.91 6.98
CA ARG A 99 12.25 -11.23 7.64
C ARG A 99 11.83 -11.14 9.12
N GLN A 100 12.35 -10.15 9.86
CA GLN A 100 12.00 -9.96 11.28
C GLN A 100 10.52 -9.60 11.43
N LEU A 101 10.04 -8.62 10.66
CA LEU A 101 8.65 -8.18 10.71
C LEU A 101 7.68 -9.23 10.17
N GLN A 102 8.03 -9.95 9.09
CA GLN A 102 7.21 -11.04 8.57
C GLN A 102 6.93 -12.10 9.64
N LYS A 103 7.97 -12.48 10.40
CA LYS A 103 7.85 -13.45 11.49
C LYS A 103 7.00 -12.90 12.64
N HIS A 104 7.21 -11.65 13.04
CA HIS A 104 6.51 -11.05 14.18
C HIS A 104 5.02 -10.83 13.84
N LEU A 105 4.72 -10.28 12.69
CA LEU A 105 3.35 -10.00 12.22
C LEU A 105 2.62 -11.25 11.71
N ARG A 106 3.30 -12.40 11.59
CA ARG A 106 2.76 -13.67 11.06
C ARG A 106 2.08 -13.53 9.72
N VAL A 107 2.68 -12.77 8.80
CA VAL A 107 2.14 -12.55 7.45
C VAL A 107 2.77 -13.50 6.43
N LYS A 108 2.02 -13.84 5.37
CA LYS A 108 2.51 -14.68 4.27
C LYS A 108 3.72 -14.08 3.58
N ARG A 109 3.71 -12.77 3.38
CA ARG A 109 4.80 -12.01 2.75
C ARG A 109 4.88 -10.62 3.35
N MET A 110 6.11 -10.15 3.55
CA MET A 110 6.42 -8.76 3.87
C MET A 110 7.16 -8.14 2.69
N THR A 111 6.79 -6.94 2.29
CA THR A 111 7.50 -6.15 1.27
C THR A 111 7.69 -4.74 1.79
N ILE A 112 8.95 -4.30 1.85
CA ILE A 112 9.31 -2.95 2.29
C ILE A 112 9.84 -2.18 1.09
N VAL A 113 9.23 -1.04 0.78
CA VAL A 113 9.78 -0.09 -0.18
C VAL A 113 10.67 0.92 0.53
N ASP A 114 11.75 1.32 -0.11
CA ASP A 114 12.66 2.31 0.44
C ASP A 114 12.00 3.70 0.49
N GLY A 115 12.28 4.47 1.56
CA GLY A 115 11.81 5.83 1.75
C GLY A 115 10.82 6.00 2.91
N ASN A 116 10.17 7.17 2.94
CA ASN A 116 9.22 7.59 3.97
C ASN A 116 7.98 8.23 3.33
N VAL A 117 6.85 7.54 3.38
CA VAL A 117 5.60 7.99 2.77
C VAL A 117 5.02 9.27 3.41
N ASP A 118 5.39 9.56 4.67
CA ASP A 118 4.98 10.79 5.35
C ASP A 118 5.70 12.04 4.79
N GLN A 119 6.85 11.86 4.14
CA GLN A 119 7.69 12.94 3.61
C GLN A 119 7.80 12.92 2.07
N GLU A 120 7.74 11.74 1.45
CA GLU A 120 8.00 11.52 0.04
C GLU A 120 6.75 10.93 -0.64
N PRO A 121 5.93 11.72 -1.36
CA PRO A 121 4.72 11.21 -2.04
C PRO A 121 4.99 10.07 -3.02
N SER A 122 6.19 10.04 -3.62
CA SER A 122 6.63 8.99 -4.54
C SER A 122 6.71 7.60 -3.90
N VAL A 123 6.97 7.52 -2.59
CA VAL A 123 7.01 6.25 -1.85
C VAL A 123 5.64 5.56 -1.88
N LYS A 124 4.56 6.33 -1.84
CA LYS A 124 3.20 5.79 -2.00
C LYS A 124 2.99 5.15 -3.37
N ALA A 125 3.49 5.77 -4.44
CA ALA A 125 3.44 5.21 -5.79
C ALA A 125 4.28 3.91 -5.86
N MET A 126 5.45 3.85 -5.19
CA MET A 126 6.27 2.63 -5.09
C MET A 126 5.51 1.49 -4.41
N MET A 127 4.82 1.76 -3.30
CA MET A 127 3.95 0.78 -2.66
C MET A 127 2.83 0.32 -3.61
N GLY A 128 2.25 1.24 -4.38
CA GLY A 128 1.26 0.96 -5.41
C GLY A 128 1.79 0.01 -6.49
N VAL A 129 3.02 0.22 -6.98
CA VAL A 129 3.68 -0.67 -7.96
C VAL A 129 3.85 -2.08 -7.40
N GLU A 130 4.38 -2.23 -6.19
CA GLU A 130 4.58 -3.54 -5.57
C GLU A 130 3.25 -4.28 -5.38
N ALA A 131 2.20 -3.57 -4.94
CA ALA A 131 0.86 -4.13 -4.78
C ALA A 131 0.22 -4.50 -6.13
N ALA A 132 0.34 -3.66 -7.16
CA ALA A 132 -0.15 -3.95 -8.49
C ALA A 132 0.55 -5.18 -9.09
N ASN A 133 1.86 -5.30 -8.91
CA ASN A 133 2.63 -6.47 -9.36
C ASN A 133 2.22 -7.74 -8.61
N LEU A 134 1.95 -7.63 -7.31
CA LEU A 134 1.42 -8.74 -6.53
C LEU A 134 0.02 -9.14 -7.00
N LEU A 135 -0.88 -8.18 -7.17
CA LEU A 135 -2.23 -8.42 -7.68
C LEU A 135 -2.21 -9.11 -9.05
N LYS A 136 -1.35 -8.67 -9.97
CA LYS A 136 -1.14 -9.30 -11.29
C LYS A 136 -0.71 -10.77 -11.21
N ARG A 137 0.06 -11.14 -10.18
CA ARG A 137 0.52 -12.53 -9.98
C ARG A 137 -0.51 -13.41 -9.33
N GLU A 138 -1.28 -12.89 -8.38
CA GLU A 138 -2.22 -13.66 -7.59
C GLU A 138 -3.59 -13.78 -8.28
N ALA A 139 -4.00 -12.77 -9.06
CA ALA A 139 -5.32 -12.74 -9.70
C ALA A 139 -5.48 -13.82 -10.78
N LYS A 140 -6.60 -14.52 -10.71
CA LYS A 140 -7.02 -15.56 -11.66
C LYS A 140 -8.23 -15.09 -12.44
N GLN A 141 -8.52 -15.79 -13.54
CA GLN A 141 -9.71 -15.54 -14.33
C GLN A 141 -10.98 -15.79 -13.51
N GLY A 142 -11.86 -14.82 -13.47
CA GLY A 142 -13.15 -14.93 -12.78
C GLY A 142 -13.11 -14.51 -11.30
N ASP A 143 -11.95 -14.11 -10.76
CA ASP A 143 -11.83 -13.69 -9.36
C ASP A 143 -12.71 -12.47 -9.04
N ILE A 144 -13.25 -12.48 -7.84
CA ILE A 144 -13.90 -11.33 -7.21
C ILE A 144 -12.87 -10.62 -6.33
N ILE A 145 -12.55 -9.36 -6.67
CA ILE A 145 -11.50 -8.57 -6.03
C ILE A 145 -12.13 -7.39 -5.30
N ALA A 146 -12.14 -7.45 -3.98
CA ALA A 146 -12.65 -6.37 -3.13
C ALA A 146 -11.55 -5.33 -2.85
N VAL A 147 -11.90 -4.04 -3.00
CA VAL A 147 -10.98 -2.94 -2.71
C VAL A 147 -11.59 -1.97 -1.70
N THR A 148 -10.79 -1.53 -0.73
CA THR A 148 -11.20 -0.47 0.19
C THR A 148 -10.89 0.91 -0.38
N GLY A 149 -11.36 1.95 0.29
CA GLY A 149 -10.93 3.32 0.03
C GLY A 149 -9.54 3.61 0.59
N GLY A 150 -9.04 4.80 0.27
CA GLY A 150 -7.78 5.34 0.78
C GLY A 150 -6.73 5.60 -0.28
N SER A 151 -5.88 6.61 -0.02
CA SER A 151 -4.88 7.09 -0.99
C SER A 151 -3.82 6.05 -1.36
N THR A 152 -3.50 5.13 -0.46
CA THR A 152 -2.51 4.07 -0.72
C THR A 152 -3.10 2.99 -1.63
N VAL A 153 -4.40 2.66 -1.46
CA VAL A 153 -5.09 1.72 -2.35
C VAL A 153 -5.34 2.36 -3.73
N ALA A 154 -5.69 3.65 -3.79
CA ALA A 154 -5.82 4.38 -5.05
C ALA A 154 -4.51 4.33 -5.87
N ALA A 155 -3.35 4.50 -5.22
CA ALA A 155 -2.05 4.41 -5.89
C ALA A 155 -1.80 3.04 -6.56
N VAL A 156 -2.46 1.97 -6.14
CA VAL A 156 -2.40 0.67 -6.84
C VAL A 156 -3.12 0.75 -8.19
N GLY A 157 -4.28 1.40 -8.24
CA GLY A 157 -5.07 1.59 -9.46
C GLY A 157 -4.32 2.32 -10.55
N GLU A 158 -3.57 3.36 -10.18
CA GLU A 158 -2.71 4.14 -11.07
C GLU A 158 -1.62 3.29 -11.77
N GLN A 159 -1.26 2.12 -11.20
CA GLN A 159 -0.26 1.20 -11.72
C GLN A 159 -0.86 0.02 -12.51
N LEU A 160 -2.17 -0.03 -12.62
CA LEU A 160 -2.88 -1.05 -13.39
C LEU A 160 -3.16 -0.56 -14.81
N SER A 161 -3.12 -1.49 -15.77
CA SER A 161 -3.45 -1.25 -17.16
C SER A 161 -3.96 -2.52 -17.83
N THR A 162 -4.44 -2.45 -19.05
CA THR A 162 -4.81 -3.64 -19.84
C THR A 162 -3.66 -4.62 -20.03
N ALA A 163 -2.41 -4.13 -19.99
CA ALA A 163 -1.20 -4.96 -20.00
C ALA A 163 -1.00 -5.77 -18.70
N SER A 164 -1.76 -5.47 -17.63
CA SER A 164 -1.70 -6.19 -16.36
C SER A 164 -2.18 -7.64 -16.44
N LYS A 165 -2.85 -8.03 -17.54
CA LYS A 165 -3.33 -9.40 -17.81
C LYS A 165 -4.31 -9.96 -16.78
N ILE A 166 -4.92 -9.12 -15.95
CA ILE A 166 -6.04 -9.51 -15.10
C ILE A 166 -7.26 -9.62 -16.01
N ARG A 167 -7.83 -10.82 -16.14
CA ARG A 167 -8.90 -11.09 -17.11
C ARG A 167 -10.13 -11.67 -16.45
N GLY A 168 -11.30 -11.15 -16.83
CA GLY A 168 -12.60 -11.65 -16.38
C GLY A 168 -12.83 -11.51 -14.87
N ALA A 169 -12.06 -10.65 -14.20
CA ALA A 169 -12.25 -10.35 -12.79
C ALA A 169 -13.43 -9.38 -12.60
N THR A 170 -14.02 -9.40 -11.41
CA THR A 170 -15.00 -8.41 -10.98
C THR A 170 -14.45 -7.65 -9.79
N PHE A 171 -14.18 -6.35 -9.96
CA PHE A 171 -13.77 -5.49 -8.87
C PHE A 171 -14.99 -5.00 -8.09
N ILE A 172 -14.95 -5.12 -6.77
CA ILE A 172 -16.05 -4.70 -5.92
C ILE A 172 -15.59 -3.70 -4.86
N ALA A 173 -16.43 -2.71 -4.58
CA ALA A 173 -16.19 -1.80 -3.47
C ALA A 173 -16.40 -2.56 -2.14
N ALA A 174 -15.37 -2.64 -1.31
CA ALA A 174 -15.45 -3.34 -0.02
C ALA A 174 -16.38 -2.65 0.98
N ARG A 175 -16.78 -1.40 0.73
CA ARG A 175 -17.57 -0.58 1.66
C ARG A 175 -18.36 0.49 0.93
N GLY A 176 -19.36 1.06 1.60
CA GLY A 176 -20.07 2.25 1.16
C GLY A 176 -19.21 3.52 1.17
N GLY A 177 -19.75 4.61 0.68
CA GLY A 177 -19.01 5.88 0.50
C GLY A 177 -18.83 6.68 1.80
N MET A 178 -17.66 7.29 1.98
CA MET A 178 -17.24 8.14 3.11
C MET A 178 -17.26 9.66 2.81
N GLY A 179 -17.84 10.11 1.80
CA GLY A 179 -18.28 11.49 1.62
C GLY A 179 -17.26 12.59 1.28
N VAL A 180 -15.98 12.55 1.58
CA VAL A 180 -15.11 13.75 1.50
C VAL A 180 -14.27 13.82 0.21
N ASP A 181 -13.54 12.79 -0.18
CA ASP A 181 -12.75 12.79 -1.40
C ASP A 181 -13.18 11.65 -2.31
N VAL A 182 -13.78 12.01 -3.43
CA VAL A 182 -14.33 11.05 -4.40
C VAL A 182 -13.25 10.10 -4.92
N LYS A 183 -12.04 10.58 -5.15
CA LYS A 183 -10.93 9.77 -5.67
C LYS A 183 -10.46 8.68 -4.72
N MET A 184 -10.67 8.88 -3.42
CA MET A 184 -10.23 7.94 -2.38
C MET A 184 -11.34 7.01 -1.90
N GLN A 185 -12.51 7.04 -2.54
CA GLN A 185 -13.63 6.17 -2.16
C GLN A 185 -13.51 4.78 -2.76
N ALA A 186 -13.92 3.76 -2.02
CA ALA A 186 -13.89 2.37 -2.47
C ALA A 186 -14.61 2.17 -3.83
N ASN A 187 -15.75 2.85 -4.02
CA ASN A 187 -16.52 2.80 -5.27
C ASN A 187 -15.71 3.32 -6.47
N THR A 188 -15.03 4.46 -6.30
CA THR A 188 -14.21 5.08 -7.35
C THR A 188 -13.00 4.22 -7.66
N ILE A 189 -12.33 3.71 -6.63
CA ILE A 189 -11.15 2.86 -6.77
C ILE A 189 -11.50 1.53 -7.45
N ALA A 190 -12.62 0.90 -7.09
CA ALA A 190 -13.09 -0.32 -7.76
C ALA A 190 -13.36 -0.08 -9.26
N ALA A 191 -14.02 1.02 -9.58
CA ALA A 191 -14.26 1.40 -10.97
C ALA A 191 -12.96 1.70 -11.73
N GLU A 192 -12.01 2.38 -11.11
CA GLU A 192 -10.69 2.68 -11.68
C GLU A 192 -9.88 1.41 -11.96
N PHE A 193 -9.78 0.49 -11.01
CA PHE A 193 -9.11 -0.80 -11.21
C PHE A 193 -9.72 -1.58 -12.38
N ALA A 194 -11.04 -1.63 -12.45
CA ALA A 194 -11.76 -2.30 -13.52
C ALA A 194 -11.51 -1.64 -14.88
N ASN A 195 -11.69 -0.32 -14.96
CA ASN A 195 -11.50 0.43 -16.20
C ASN A 195 -10.06 0.32 -16.73
N ASN A 196 -9.06 0.45 -15.84
CA ASN A 196 -7.66 0.36 -16.21
C ASN A 196 -7.27 -1.03 -16.71
N THR A 197 -7.94 -2.08 -16.24
CA THR A 197 -7.63 -3.47 -16.62
C THR A 197 -8.61 -4.07 -17.64
N GLY A 198 -9.65 -3.34 -18.03
CA GLY A 198 -10.69 -3.82 -18.96
C GLY A 198 -11.60 -4.90 -18.36
N ASN A 199 -11.92 -4.78 -17.08
CA ASN A 199 -12.74 -5.72 -16.33
C ASN A 199 -14.06 -5.09 -15.86
N GLU A 200 -14.90 -5.89 -15.19
CA GLU A 200 -16.16 -5.42 -14.62
C GLU A 200 -15.97 -4.88 -13.19
N TYR A 201 -16.91 -4.05 -12.73
CA TYR A 201 -16.98 -3.61 -11.34
C TYR A 201 -18.41 -3.60 -10.80
N ARG A 202 -18.51 -3.68 -9.48
CA ARG A 202 -19.75 -3.48 -8.73
C ARG A 202 -19.51 -2.48 -7.61
N THR A 203 -20.39 -1.52 -7.48
CA THR A 203 -20.32 -0.44 -6.48
C THR A 203 -21.50 -0.51 -5.53
N LEU A 204 -21.29 -0.04 -4.31
CA LEU A 204 -22.31 0.04 -3.29
C LEU A 204 -22.58 1.51 -2.97
N TYR A 205 -23.69 2.04 -3.48
CA TYR A 205 -24.10 3.42 -3.24
C TYR A 205 -24.90 3.58 -1.95
N LEU A 206 -24.29 3.20 -0.84
CA LEU A 206 -24.77 3.42 0.50
C LEU A 206 -23.79 4.26 1.31
N PRO A 207 -24.25 5.09 2.25
CA PRO A 207 -23.37 5.73 3.22
C PRO A 207 -22.58 4.67 3.99
N GLU A 208 -21.33 4.97 4.33
CA GLU A 208 -20.52 4.05 5.14
C GLU A 208 -21.13 3.84 6.52
N HIS A 209 -21.68 4.92 7.14
CA HIS A 209 -22.32 4.85 8.45
C HIS A 209 -23.84 4.87 8.31
N LEU A 210 -24.48 3.84 8.80
CA LEU A 210 -25.95 3.69 8.81
C LEU A 210 -26.49 3.64 10.24
N SER A 211 -27.66 4.27 10.45
CA SER A 211 -28.44 4.00 11.65
C SER A 211 -28.89 2.53 11.68
N GLU A 212 -29.25 2.02 12.84
CA GLU A 212 -29.73 0.64 12.98
C GLU A 212 -30.95 0.35 12.10
N ALA A 213 -31.91 1.26 12.11
CA ALA A 213 -33.14 1.13 11.32
C ALA A 213 -32.80 1.11 9.79
N ALA A 214 -31.93 2.02 9.34
CA ALA A 214 -31.50 2.06 7.94
C ALA A 214 -30.73 0.81 7.53
N TYR A 215 -29.81 0.34 8.37
CA TYR A 215 -29.05 -0.88 8.12
C TYR A 215 -29.99 -2.10 7.96
N ASN A 216 -30.92 -2.29 8.93
CA ASN A 216 -31.87 -3.40 8.92
C ASN A 216 -32.81 -3.37 7.70
N ALA A 217 -33.18 -2.18 7.22
CA ALA A 217 -33.95 -2.04 6.00
C ALA A 217 -33.12 -2.40 4.75
N MET A 218 -31.89 -1.86 4.64
CA MET A 218 -31.06 -1.97 3.45
C MET A 218 -30.54 -3.39 3.21
N ILE A 219 -30.21 -4.18 4.25
CA ILE A 219 -29.70 -5.55 4.08
C ILE A 219 -30.71 -6.52 3.41
N HIS A 220 -31.99 -6.12 3.34
CA HIS A 220 -33.03 -6.90 2.68
C HIS A 220 -33.27 -6.50 1.22
N GLU A 221 -32.72 -5.37 0.78
CA GLU A 221 -32.83 -4.92 -0.60
C GLU A 221 -32.08 -5.85 -1.55
N PRO A 222 -32.64 -6.18 -2.74
CA PRO A 222 -32.02 -7.14 -3.68
C PRO A 222 -30.59 -6.75 -4.07
N ILE A 223 -30.36 -5.48 -4.40
CA ILE A 223 -29.03 -4.99 -4.80
C ILE A 223 -27.99 -5.09 -3.69
N VAL A 224 -28.43 -4.97 -2.43
CA VAL A 224 -27.54 -5.12 -1.27
C VAL A 224 -27.26 -6.60 -1.01
N LYS A 225 -28.24 -7.48 -1.16
CA LYS A 225 -28.05 -8.93 -1.07
C LYS A 225 -27.05 -9.43 -2.11
N ASP A 226 -27.16 -8.98 -3.36
CA ASP A 226 -26.22 -9.32 -4.41
C ASP A 226 -24.77 -8.92 -4.02
N MET A 227 -24.60 -7.77 -3.37
CA MET A 227 -23.28 -7.33 -2.87
C MET A 227 -22.80 -8.18 -1.69
N LEU A 228 -23.68 -8.55 -0.76
CA LEU A 228 -23.34 -9.41 0.36
C LEU A 228 -22.89 -10.80 -0.13
N ASP A 229 -23.56 -11.36 -1.15
CA ASP A 229 -23.17 -12.62 -1.79
C ASP A 229 -21.78 -12.52 -2.47
N LEU A 230 -21.45 -11.36 -3.07
CA LEU A 230 -20.12 -11.12 -3.63
C LEU A 230 -19.05 -11.01 -2.53
N TYR A 231 -19.37 -10.41 -1.37
CA TYR A 231 -18.43 -10.35 -0.24
C TYR A 231 -18.11 -11.75 0.31
N ASP A 232 -19.08 -12.66 0.37
CA ASP A 232 -18.86 -14.02 0.83
C ASP A 232 -18.01 -14.86 -0.14
N ARG A 233 -17.94 -14.44 -1.41
CA ARG A 233 -17.20 -15.11 -2.49
C ARG A 233 -15.94 -14.35 -2.91
N THR A 234 -15.47 -13.38 -2.11
CA THR A 234 -14.30 -12.60 -2.43
C THR A 234 -13.03 -13.45 -2.43
N ASP A 235 -12.28 -13.43 -3.54
CA ASP A 235 -11.04 -14.19 -3.72
C ASP A 235 -9.82 -13.39 -3.31
N ILE A 236 -9.83 -12.07 -3.58
CA ILE A 236 -8.73 -11.16 -3.24
C ILE A 236 -9.29 -9.90 -2.57
N VAL A 237 -8.64 -9.49 -1.49
CA VAL A 237 -8.90 -8.20 -0.83
C VAL A 237 -7.68 -7.30 -0.94
N VAL A 238 -7.85 -6.07 -1.41
CA VAL A 238 -6.83 -5.00 -1.38
C VAL A 238 -7.30 -3.91 -0.44
N HIS A 239 -6.56 -3.68 0.64
CA HIS A 239 -7.00 -2.75 1.69
C HIS A 239 -5.85 -1.94 2.31
N GLY A 240 -6.21 -0.82 2.93
CA GLY A 240 -5.33 -0.02 3.77
C GLY A 240 -5.58 -0.26 5.26
N VAL A 241 -4.62 0.22 6.08
CA VAL A 241 -4.79 0.40 7.54
C VAL A 241 -4.61 1.88 7.85
N GLY A 242 -5.55 2.47 8.57
CA GLY A 242 -5.55 3.87 8.99
C GLY A 242 -5.29 4.03 10.48
N SER A 243 -4.85 5.23 10.91
CA SER A 243 -4.91 5.59 12.32
C SER A 243 -6.34 5.94 12.74
N ALA A 244 -6.69 5.71 13.99
CA ALA A 244 -8.05 5.96 14.51
C ALA A 244 -8.45 7.43 14.34
N ASP A 245 -7.55 8.36 14.70
CA ASP A 245 -7.83 9.81 14.60
C ASP A 245 -8.03 10.26 13.14
N GLU A 246 -7.18 9.80 12.20
CA GLU A 246 -7.34 10.13 10.77
C GLU A 246 -8.66 9.62 10.22
N MET A 247 -9.05 8.39 10.58
CA MET A 247 -10.28 7.79 10.10
C MET A 247 -11.53 8.41 10.72
N ALA A 248 -11.47 8.81 11.98
CA ALA A 248 -12.55 9.56 12.63
C ALA A 248 -12.73 10.94 11.96
N TRP A 249 -11.64 11.65 11.66
CA TRP A 249 -11.67 12.91 10.92
C TRP A 249 -12.27 12.74 9.51
N ARG A 250 -11.85 11.74 8.76
CA ARG A 250 -12.37 11.45 7.41
C ARG A 250 -13.86 11.13 7.39
N ARG A 251 -14.37 10.59 8.48
CA ARG A 251 -15.81 10.27 8.67
C ARG A 251 -16.62 11.46 9.15
N ASN A 252 -15.99 12.61 9.39
CA ASN A 252 -16.62 13.75 10.06
C ASN A 252 -17.27 13.34 11.39
N SER A 253 -16.60 12.46 12.14
CA SER A 253 -17.08 12.04 13.46
C SER A 253 -17.24 13.24 14.40
N THR A 254 -18.27 13.20 15.21
CA THR A 254 -18.53 14.24 16.23
C THR A 254 -17.45 14.21 17.31
N SER A 255 -17.31 15.31 18.07
CA SER A 255 -16.37 15.38 19.21
C SER A 255 -16.61 14.22 20.18
N ASP A 256 -17.87 13.93 20.51
CA ASP A 256 -18.27 12.87 21.44
C ASP A 256 -17.86 11.48 20.92
N GLU A 257 -17.93 11.25 19.59
CA GLU A 257 -17.49 9.98 18.98
C GLU A 257 -15.97 9.85 19.04
N VAL A 258 -15.24 10.93 18.77
CA VAL A 258 -13.78 10.96 18.87
C VAL A 258 -13.32 10.73 20.30
N ASP A 259 -13.95 11.39 21.28
CA ASP A 259 -13.61 11.24 22.69
C ASP A 259 -13.87 9.79 23.16
N LYS A 260 -14.96 9.16 22.75
CA LYS A 260 -15.22 7.74 23.02
C LYS A 260 -14.16 6.82 22.42
N LEU A 261 -13.71 7.09 21.19
CA LEU A 261 -12.61 6.32 20.57
C LEU A 261 -11.34 6.40 21.40
N ARG A 262 -11.00 7.61 21.90
CA ARG A 262 -9.83 7.84 22.76
C ARG A 262 -9.97 7.18 24.12
N GLU A 263 -11.14 7.30 24.76
CA GLU A 263 -11.44 6.64 26.04
C GLU A 263 -11.30 5.12 25.94
N HIS A 264 -11.66 4.54 24.80
CA HIS A 264 -11.51 3.11 24.54
C HIS A 264 -10.12 2.73 24.03
N GLY A 265 -9.17 3.67 23.92
CA GLY A 265 -7.80 3.42 23.48
C GLY A 265 -7.65 3.07 22.00
N ALA A 266 -8.58 3.50 21.15
CA ALA A 266 -8.53 3.22 19.72
C ALA A 266 -7.31 3.89 19.07
N ILE A 267 -6.43 3.12 18.41
CA ILE A 267 -5.25 3.64 17.72
C ILE A 267 -5.22 3.32 16.23
N GLY A 268 -5.87 2.25 15.79
CA GLY A 268 -5.91 1.81 14.40
C GLY A 268 -7.32 1.55 13.89
N GLU A 269 -7.46 1.56 12.57
CA GLU A 269 -8.73 1.24 11.91
C GLU A 269 -8.48 0.44 10.61
N ALA A 270 -9.29 -0.60 10.42
CA ALA A 270 -9.46 -1.28 9.14
C ALA A 270 -10.89 -1.84 9.03
N PHE A 271 -11.49 -1.80 7.84
CA PHE A 271 -12.83 -2.33 7.56
C PHE A 271 -13.95 -1.78 8.47
N GLY A 272 -13.79 -0.59 9.08
CA GLY A 272 -14.74 0.01 10.02
C GLY A 272 -14.66 -0.53 11.44
N TYR A 273 -13.63 -1.28 11.74
CA TYR A 273 -13.29 -1.68 13.09
C TYR A 273 -12.17 -0.83 13.62
N TYR A 274 -12.35 -0.21 14.76
CA TYR A 274 -11.33 0.48 15.51
C TYR A 274 -10.67 -0.47 16.50
N PHE A 275 -9.35 -0.46 16.55
CA PHE A 275 -8.55 -1.39 17.37
C PHE A 275 -7.75 -0.61 18.41
N ASP A 276 -7.66 -1.14 19.63
CA ASP A 276 -6.71 -0.70 20.64
C ASP A 276 -5.29 -1.26 20.37
N GLU A 277 -4.34 -0.93 21.22
CA GLU A 277 -2.94 -1.39 21.10
C GLU A 277 -2.78 -2.92 21.16
N THR A 278 -3.73 -3.61 21.79
CA THR A 278 -3.72 -5.09 21.88
C THR A 278 -4.33 -5.75 20.63
N GLY A 279 -4.80 -4.95 19.65
CA GLY A 279 -5.50 -5.42 18.46
C GLY A 279 -6.96 -5.83 18.71
N LYS A 280 -7.50 -5.54 19.90
CA LYS A 280 -8.92 -5.79 20.19
C LYS A 280 -9.77 -4.73 19.51
N ALA A 281 -10.83 -5.16 18.82
CA ALA A 281 -11.82 -4.24 18.28
C ALA A 281 -12.64 -3.59 19.42
N VAL A 282 -12.45 -2.28 19.59
CA VAL A 282 -13.11 -1.49 20.66
C VAL A 282 -14.34 -0.76 20.16
N GLN A 283 -14.43 -0.51 18.87
CA GLN A 283 -15.61 0.07 18.23
C GLN A 283 -15.75 -0.44 16.80
N ARG A 284 -16.99 -0.58 16.34
CA ARG A 284 -17.33 -0.95 14.97
C ARG A 284 -18.31 0.04 14.37
N ILE A 285 -18.03 0.51 13.17
CA ILE A 285 -18.97 1.29 12.36
C ILE A 285 -20.01 0.34 11.77
N ARG A 286 -21.30 0.67 11.95
CA ARG A 286 -22.39 -0.09 11.32
C ARG A 286 -22.46 0.26 9.84
N THR A 287 -21.96 -0.65 9.02
CA THR A 287 -21.86 -0.45 7.58
C THR A 287 -22.27 -1.72 6.83
N VAL A 288 -22.83 -1.56 5.64
CA VAL A 288 -22.88 -2.65 4.66
C VAL A 288 -21.53 -2.68 3.95
N GLY A 289 -20.82 -3.79 4.06
CA GLY A 289 -19.49 -3.95 3.47
C GLY A 289 -18.83 -5.23 3.96
N LEU A 290 -17.64 -5.49 3.42
CA LEU A 290 -16.83 -6.64 3.77
C LEU A 290 -16.46 -6.63 5.26
N GLN A 291 -16.69 -7.73 5.94
CA GLN A 291 -16.44 -7.90 7.37
C GLN A 291 -15.12 -8.61 7.64
N LEU A 292 -14.51 -8.40 8.82
CA LEU A 292 -13.25 -9.05 9.18
C LEU A 292 -13.30 -10.57 9.07
N GLU A 293 -14.44 -11.19 9.39
CA GLU A 293 -14.60 -12.65 9.28
C GLU A 293 -14.56 -13.14 7.82
N GLN A 294 -15.03 -12.34 6.87
CA GLN A 294 -14.92 -12.62 5.45
C GLN A 294 -13.47 -12.40 4.97
N VAL A 295 -12.80 -11.34 5.44
CA VAL A 295 -11.38 -11.09 5.16
C VAL A 295 -10.50 -12.25 5.65
N LYS A 296 -10.78 -12.81 6.84
CA LYS A 296 -10.07 -13.98 7.38
C LYS A 296 -10.23 -15.23 6.49
N LYS A 297 -11.35 -15.37 5.81
CA LYS A 297 -11.62 -16.50 4.91
C LYS A 297 -11.12 -16.27 3.49
N CYS A 298 -10.82 -15.02 3.14
CA CYS A 298 -10.37 -14.66 1.79
C CYS A 298 -9.02 -15.32 1.47
N PRO A 299 -8.89 -16.00 0.32
CA PRO A 299 -7.67 -16.72 -0.05
C PRO A 299 -6.42 -15.84 -0.16
N THR A 300 -6.59 -14.58 -0.62
CA THR A 300 -5.49 -13.64 -0.78
C THR A 300 -5.86 -12.28 -0.22
N VAL A 301 -5.06 -11.80 0.73
CA VAL A 301 -5.20 -10.47 1.32
C VAL A 301 -3.95 -9.66 0.99
N ILE A 302 -4.12 -8.47 0.45
CA ILE A 302 -3.07 -7.50 0.13
C ILE A 302 -3.32 -6.26 0.98
N ALA A 303 -2.50 -6.07 2.00
CA ALA A 303 -2.57 -4.93 2.91
C ALA A 303 -1.50 -3.90 2.56
N LEU A 304 -1.88 -2.61 2.52
CA LEU A 304 -0.96 -1.50 2.30
C LEU A 304 -1.10 -0.47 3.41
N ALA A 305 -0.03 -0.21 4.13
CA ALA A 305 0.02 0.88 5.10
C ALA A 305 1.45 1.35 5.25
N GLY A 306 1.66 2.64 5.38
CA GLY A 306 3.01 3.21 5.50
C GLY A 306 3.00 4.51 6.28
N GLY A 307 4.22 4.98 6.61
CA GLY A 307 4.50 6.12 7.46
C GLY A 307 4.80 5.72 8.91
N ALA A 308 5.88 6.27 9.47
CA ALA A 308 6.25 6.05 10.86
C ALA A 308 5.11 6.44 11.81
N SER A 309 4.31 7.44 11.44
CA SER A 309 3.14 7.92 12.19
C SER A 309 2.06 6.83 12.38
N LYS A 310 2.01 5.82 11.50
CA LYS A 310 1.01 4.73 11.55
C LYS A 310 1.53 3.42 12.14
N ALA A 311 2.80 3.36 12.57
CA ALA A 311 3.41 2.11 13.04
C ALA A 311 2.61 1.41 14.13
N LYS A 312 2.11 2.13 15.14
CA LYS A 312 1.24 1.58 16.21
C LYS A 312 -0.08 1.05 15.66
N ALA A 313 -0.73 1.78 14.77
CA ALA A 313 -1.99 1.36 14.16
C ALA A 313 -1.81 0.09 13.31
N ILE A 314 -0.68 0.00 12.59
CA ILE A 314 -0.31 -1.19 11.81
C ILE A 314 -0.11 -2.38 12.75
N LEU A 315 0.69 -2.25 13.80
CA LEU A 315 0.91 -3.32 14.78
C LEU A 315 -0.40 -3.81 15.40
N ALA A 316 -1.28 -2.88 15.83
CA ALA A 316 -2.58 -3.22 16.38
C ALA A 316 -3.45 -4.05 15.42
N TYR A 317 -3.52 -3.66 14.14
CA TYR A 317 -4.26 -4.42 13.13
C TYR A 317 -3.66 -5.83 12.95
N PHE A 318 -2.33 -5.92 12.84
CA PHE A 318 -1.66 -7.19 12.56
C PHE A 318 -1.65 -8.17 13.74
N THR A 319 -1.98 -7.76 14.95
CA THR A 319 -2.17 -8.68 16.08
C THR A 319 -3.22 -9.76 15.77
N ASN A 320 -4.25 -9.44 14.99
CA ASN A 320 -5.37 -10.34 14.65
C ASN A 320 -5.62 -10.44 13.13
N ALA A 321 -4.70 -9.98 12.30
CA ALA A 321 -4.81 -10.05 10.85
C ALA A 321 -4.71 -11.51 10.34
N PRO A 322 -5.29 -11.83 9.17
CA PRO A 322 -5.15 -13.14 8.57
C PRO A 322 -3.70 -13.46 8.19
N GLU A 323 -3.21 -14.66 8.50
CA GLU A 323 -1.82 -15.07 8.20
C GLU A 323 -1.51 -15.13 6.69
N GLN A 324 -2.53 -15.32 5.83
CA GLN A 324 -2.37 -15.26 4.36
C GLN A 324 -2.19 -13.84 3.82
N THR A 325 -2.10 -12.83 4.68
CA THR A 325 -1.88 -11.43 4.27
C THR A 325 -0.49 -11.24 3.66
N ASN A 326 -0.46 -10.58 2.51
CA ASN A 326 0.73 -10.00 1.94
C ASN A 326 0.76 -8.52 2.32
N PHE A 327 1.73 -8.10 3.10
CA PHE A 327 1.81 -6.75 3.62
C PHE A 327 2.88 -5.93 2.91
N ILE A 328 2.52 -4.74 2.46
CA ILE A 328 3.39 -3.79 1.77
C ILE A 328 3.45 -2.51 2.59
N THR A 329 4.65 -2.09 2.95
CA THR A 329 4.92 -0.88 3.74
C THR A 329 6.16 -0.14 3.25
N ASP A 330 6.47 1.00 3.84
CA ASP A 330 7.71 1.74 3.61
C ASP A 330 8.74 1.50 4.71
N LEU A 331 9.98 1.89 4.44
CA LEU A 331 11.10 1.68 5.35
C LEU A 331 10.91 2.40 6.68
N SER A 332 10.35 3.62 6.67
CA SER A 332 10.14 4.39 7.89
C SER A 332 9.14 3.73 8.86
N ALA A 333 8.01 3.25 8.34
CA ALA A 333 7.04 2.49 9.13
C ALA A 333 7.64 1.18 9.66
N ALA A 334 8.39 0.47 8.81
CA ALA A 334 9.03 -0.79 9.18
C ALA A 334 10.06 -0.62 10.32
N GLN A 335 10.88 0.41 10.25
CA GLN A 335 11.85 0.73 11.30
C GLN A 335 11.17 1.11 12.62
N GLU A 336 10.12 1.95 12.57
CA GLU A 336 9.38 2.34 13.76
C GLU A 336 8.62 1.17 14.38
N MET A 337 8.00 0.30 13.56
CA MET A 337 7.40 -0.95 14.06
C MET A 337 8.41 -1.82 14.81
N LEU A 338 9.60 -2.04 14.22
CA LEU A 338 10.63 -2.87 14.87
C LEU A 338 11.15 -2.26 16.16
N LYS A 339 11.25 -0.93 16.23
CA LYS A 339 11.62 -0.20 17.43
C LYS A 339 10.59 -0.42 18.55
N ILE A 340 9.30 -0.22 18.26
CA ILE A 340 8.19 -0.45 19.21
C ILE A 340 8.24 -1.90 19.74
N ILE A 341 8.33 -2.89 18.85
CA ILE A 341 8.41 -4.30 19.21
C ILE A 341 9.57 -4.58 20.18
N ARG A 342 10.72 -3.92 20.00
CA ARG A 342 11.90 -4.12 20.88
C ARG A 342 11.78 -3.40 22.23
N GLU A 343 11.01 -2.35 22.31
CA GLU A 343 10.73 -1.62 23.56
C GLU A 343 9.70 -2.35 24.43
N GLU A 344 8.90 -3.25 23.87
CA GLU A 344 7.89 -4.06 24.56
C GLU A 344 8.43 -5.40 25.10
N ILE A 345 9.66 -5.80 24.72
CA ILE A 345 10.35 -7.01 25.16
C ILE A 345 11.30 -6.68 26.34
#